data_70ce0e6d84629dcb2d469989ee99d7de
#
_entry.id   70ce0e6d84629dcb2d469989ee99d7de
#
_cell.length_a   1.000
_cell.length_b   1.000
_cell.length_c   1.000
_cell.angle_alpha   90.00
_cell.angle_beta   90.00
_cell.angle_gamma   90.00
#
_symmetry.space_group_name_H-M   'P 1'
#
loop_
_entity.id
_entity.type
_entity.pdbx_description
1 polymer ?
#
loop_
_entity_poly.entity_id
_entity_poly.type
_entity_poly.pdbx_seq_one_letter_code
_entity_poly.pdbx_strand_id
1 'polypeptide(L)'
;MAVMVTPIEALEGPAAMPDARVLGRITIPGRGEQVRVARTFVGEVLGELAGLDDGVLSNAMLLTSELVTNAIRHSRSGAAGGSVLLVILEASGGIGVEVSDSGSAGGAPVVKEDVYTCEGHGLFLVEAVAGQWGYRRAEADGTTVWFWLDLSAG
;
A
#
# COMPACT_ATOMS: atom_id res chain seq x y z
N MET A 1 22.67 -10.92 5.95
CA MET A 1 22.56 -11.55 4.81
C MET A 1 21.28 -11.26 4.17
N ALA A 2 21.36 -11.00 3.05
CA ALA A 2 20.26 -10.61 2.38
C ALA A 2 19.42 -11.76 2.23
N VAL A 3 18.46 -11.80 2.86
CA VAL A 3 17.59 -12.78 2.65
C VAL A 3 16.96 -12.53 1.39
N MET A 4 17.06 -13.45 0.59
CA MET A 4 16.37 -13.36 -0.55
C MET A 4 15.02 -13.66 -0.24
N VAL A 5 14.36 -12.74 0.03
CA VAL A 5 13.00 -12.89 0.22
C VAL A 5 12.39 -13.13 -1.08
N THR A 6 11.75 -14.20 -1.24
CA THR A 6 11.04 -14.41 -2.44
C THR A 6 9.97 -13.42 -2.52
N PRO A 7 10.01 -12.67 -3.49
CA PRO A 7 9.05 -11.66 -3.65
C PRO A 7 7.69 -12.27 -3.71
N ILE A 8 6.80 -11.62 -3.16
CA ILE A 8 5.48 -11.99 -3.27
C ILE A 8 5.13 -11.70 -4.63
N GLU A 9 5.28 -12.44 -5.05
CA GLU A 9 5.40 -13.12 -6.10
C GLU A 9 5.39 -12.31 -7.23
N ALA A 10 6.51 -12.17 -7.63
CA ALA A 10 6.66 -11.55 -8.82
C ALA A 10 5.88 -10.30 -8.88
N LEU A 11 5.85 -9.54 -7.93
CA LEU A 11 5.26 -8.24 -8.04
C LEU A 11 3.75 -8.25 -8.18
N GLU A 12 3.15 -9.41 -8.02
CA GLU A 12 1.70 -9.44 -8.07
C GLU A 12 1.07 -8.91 -6.80
N GLY A 13 1.79 -8.97 -5.72
CA GLY A 13 1.31 -8.43 -4.47
C GLY A 13 0.61 -9.44 -3.59
N PRO A 14 0.30 -9.01 -2.38
CA PRO A 14 -0.28 -9.94 -1.39
C PRO A 14 -1.60 -10.55 -1.80
N ALA A 15 -2.41 -9.84 -2.59
CA ALA A 15 -3.70 -10.39 -2.97
C ALA A 15 -3.57 -11.60 -3.86
N ALA A 16 -2.43 -11.79 -4.50
CA ALA A 16 -2.24 -12.94 -5.37
C ALA A 16 -1.76 -14.18 -4.63
N MET A 17 -1.47 -14.06 -3.36
CA MET A 17 -1.00 -15.21 -2.60
C MET A 17 -2.12 -16.21 -2.44
N PRO A 18 -1.80 -17.53 -2.48
CA PRO A 18 -2.84 -18.53 -2.42
C PRO A 18 -3.70 -18.49 -1.18
N ASP A 19 -3.13 -18.07 -0.07
CA ASP A 19 -3.85 -18.02 1.19
C ASP A 19 -4.33 -16.62 1.54
N ALA A 20 -4.38 -15.72 0.57
CA ALA A 20 -4.78 -14.36 0.83
C ALA A 20 -6.23 -14.27 1.28
N ARG A 21 -6.47 -13.47 2.29
CA ARG A 21 -7.81 -13.25 2.82
C ARG A 21 -8.01 -11.76 3.02
N VAL A 22 -9.03 -11.21 2.40
CA VAL A 22 -9.31 -9.79 2.52
C VAL A 22 -9.92 -9.52 3.88
N LEU A 23 -9.32 -8.60 4.59
CA LEU A 23 -9.81 -8.17 5.90
C LEU A 23 -10.72 -6.96 5.79
N GLY A 24 -10.51 -6.13 4.78
CA GLY A 24 -11.36 -4.97 4.57
C GLY A 24 -10.99 -4.26 3.30
N ARG A 25 -11.91 -3.46 2.78
CA ARG A 25 -11.65 -2.66 1.60
C ARG A 25 -12.52 -1.42 1.65
N ILE A 26 -12.00 -0.34 1.09
CA ILE A 26 -12.72 0.91 1.06
C ILE A 26 -12.25 1.72 -0.14
N THR A 27 -13.17 2.46 -0.73
CA THR A 27 -12.82 3.40 -1.79
C THR A 27 -13.03 4.79 -1.23
N ILE A 28 -12.04 5.64 -1.39
CA ILE A 28 -12.13 7.01 -0.88
C ILE A 28 -11.94 7.98 -2.02
N PRO A 29 -12.49 9.19 -1.91
CA PRO A 29 -12.21 10.22 -2.89
C PRO A 29 -10.73 10.56 -2.87
N GLY A 30 -10.19 10.91 -4.04
CA GLY A 30 -8.77 11.20 -4.15
C GLY A 30 -8.41 12.61 -3.71
N ARG A 31 -8.68 12.93 -2.47
CA ARG A 31 -8.39 14.25 -1.91
C ARG A 31 -7.54 14.09 -0.68
N GLY A 32 -6.64 15.05 -0.49
CA GLY A 32 -5.66 14.96 0.58
C GLY A 32 -6.25 14.73 1.97
N GLU A 33 -7.40 15.34 2.24
CA GLU A 33 -8.00 15.17 3.55
C GLU A 33 -8.51 13.74 3.76
N GLN A 34 -8.60 12.95 2.71
CA GLN A 34 -9.06 11.57 2.83
C GLN A 34 -7.94 10.62 3.26
N VAL A 35 -6.71 11.08 3.27
CA VAL A 35 -5.61 10.24 3.74
C VAL A 35 -5.85 9.81 5.18
N ARG A 36 -6.41 10.70 5.98
CA ARG A 36 -6.72 10.36 7.36
C ARG A 36 -7.76 9.25 7.44
N VAL A 37 -8.73 9.27 6.54
CA VAL A 37 -9.76 8.24 6.52
C VAL A 37 -9.12 6.88 6.23
N ALA A 38 -8.19 6.85 5.27
CA ALA A 38 -7.51 5.62 4.92
C ALA A 38 -6.72 5.10 6.11
N ARG A 39 -5.99 5.97 6.77
CA ARG A 39 -5.17 5.56 7.91
C ARG A 39 -6.02 5.03 9.05
N THR A 40 -7.12 5.72 9.34
CA THR A 40 -8.02 5.28 10.39
C THR A 40 -8.63 3.94 10.06
N PHE A 41 -9.00 3.74 8.80
CA PHE A 41 -9.59 2.48 8.37
C PHE A 41 -8.62 1.33 8.58
N VAL A 42 -7.37 1.50 8.18
CA VAL A 42 -6.36 0.47 8.38
C VAL A 42 -6.21 0.18 9.87
N GLY A 43 -6.15 1.23 10.68
CA GLY A 43 -6.01 1.04 12.11
C GLY A 43 -7.17 0.25 12.72
N GLU A 44 -8.38 0.52 12.26
CA GLU A 44 -9.54 -0.18 12.78
C GLU A 44 -9.57 -1.63 12.33
N VAL A 45 -9.29 -1.87 11.06
CA VAL A 45 -9.32 -3.23 10.54
C VAL A 45 -8.25 -4.09 11.18
N LEU A 46 -7.02 -3.59 11.21
CA LEU A 46 -5.93 -4.37 11.76
C LEU A 46 -5.99 -4.45 13.28
N GLY A 47 -6.58 -3.44 13.90
CA GLY A 47 -6.69 -3.45 15.35
C GLY A 47 -7.56 -4.58 15.89
N GLU A 48 -8.33 -5.21 15.01
CA GLU A 48 -9.14 -6.34 15.42
C GLU A 48 -8.41 -7.65 15.37
N LEU A 49 -7.22 -7.66 14.85
CA LEU A 49 -6.45 -8.90 14.79
C LEU A 49 -5.83 -9.17 16.15
N ALA A 50 -6.13 -10.33 16.68
CA ALA A 50 -5.62 -10.70 17.99
C ALA A 50 -4.11 -10.84 17.93
N GLY A 51 -3.45 -10.23 18.90
CA GLY A 51 -2.01 -10.40 19.01
C GLY A 51 -1.19 -9.59 18.05
N LEU A 52 -1.79 -8.65 17.33
CA LEU A 52 -0.99 -7.83 16.44
C LEU A 52 -0.13 -6.87 17.25
N ASP A 53 1.13 -6.84 16.93
CA ASP A 53 2.07 -5.96 17.60
C ASP A 53 1.78 -4.49 17.31
N ASP A 54 1.84 -3.65 18.33
CA ASP A 54 1.56 -2.23 18.14
C ASP A 54 2.51 -1.58 17.14
N GLY A 55 3.74 -2.04 17.09
CA GLY A 55 4.68 -1.50 16.13
C GLY A 55 4.28 -1.81 14.69
N VAL A 56 3.79 -3.02 14.47
CA VAL A 56 3.34 -3.39 13.14
C VAL A 56 2.11 -2.56 12.77
N LEU A 57 1.21 -2.37 13.71
CA LEU A 57 0.01 -1.57 13.46
C LEU A 57 0.40 -0.15 13.09
N SER A 58 1.30 0.45 13.86
CA SER A 58 1.73 1.82 13.57
C SER A 58 2.41 1.92 12.23
N ASN A 59 3.24 0.95 11.90
CA ASN A 59 3.93 0.95 10.62
C ASN A 59 2.95 0.82 9.46
N ALA A 60 1.96 -0.06 9.62
CA ALA A 60 0.96 -0.22 8.58
C ALA A 60 0.18 1.06 8.34
N MET A 61 -0.17 1.77 9.41
CA MET A 61 -0.89 3.01 9.28
C MET A 61 -0.03 4.08 8.61
N LEU A 62 1.23 4.14 8.99
CA LEU A 62 2.14 5.10 8.40
C LEU A 62 2.36 4.82 6.91
N LEU A 63 2.65 3.59 6.58
CA LEU A 63 2.89 3.23 5.19
C LEU A 63 1.67 3.45 4.32
N THR A 64 0.50 3.17 4.87
CA THR A 64 -0.73 3.42 4.14
C THR A 64 -0.89 4.90 3.84
N SER A 65 -0.59 5.75 4.81
CA SER A 65 -0.67 7.18 4.58
C SER A 65 0.23 7.62 3.44
N GLU A 66 1.43 7.04 3.40
CA GLU A 66 2.37 7.40 2.35
C GLU A 66 1.91 6.92 0.98
N LEU A 67 1.42 5.70 0.90
CA LEU A 67 0.96 5.18 -0.39
C LEU A 67 -0.26 5.93 -0.89
N VAL A 68 -1.20 6.23 -0.02
CA VAL A 68 -2.40 6.94 -0.44
C VAL A 68 -2.05 8.37 -0.85
N THR A 69 -1.16 9.02 -0.11
CA THR A 69 -0.73 10.36 -0.47
C THR A 69 -0.10 10.36 -1.86
N ASN A 70 0.75 9.38 -2.12
CA ASN A 70 1.40 9.30 -3.43
C ASN A 70 0.39 9.01 -4.52
N ALA A 71 -0.58 8.16 -4.26
CA ALA A 71 -1.59 7.85 -5.25
C ALA A 71 -2.38 9.12 -5.62
N ILE A 72 -2.69 9.94 -4.64
CA ILE A 72 -3.46 11.15 -4.89
C ILE A 72 -2.61 12.18 -5.62
N ARG A 73 -1.35 12.32 -5.24
CA ARG A 73 -0.49 13.32 -5.85
C ARG A 73 -0.06 13.02 -7.27
N HIS A 74 0.16 11.75 -7.55
CA HIS A 74 0.84 11.39 -8.79
C HIS A 74 -0.01 10.57 -9.74
N SER A 75 -1.32 10.60 -9.57
CA SER A 75 -2.20 9.87 -10.46
C SER A 75 -3.44 10.69 -10.73
N ARG A 76 -4.34 10.12 -11.53
CA ARG A 76 -5.59 10.76 -11.82
C ARG A 76 -6.56 10.70 -10.65
N SER A 77 -6.20 9.99 -9.60
CA SER A 77 -7.07 9.91 -8.42
C SER A 77 -7.26 11.27 -7.80
N GLY A 78 -6.33 12.18 -7.97
CA GLY A 78 -6.46 13.52 -7.44
C GLY A 78 -7.27 14.45 -8.32
N ALA A 79 -7.66 14.01 -9.51
CA ALA A 79 -8.48 14.83 -10.37
C ALA A 79 -9.92 14.81 -9.88
N ALA A 80 -10.71 15.74 -10.38
CA ALA A 80 -12.11 15.80 -9.97
C ALA A 80 -12.77 14.45 -10.26
N GLY A 81 -13.40 13.89 -9.25
CA GLY A 81 -14.05 12.59 -9.40
C GLY A 81 -13.14 11.40 -9.26
N GLY A 82 -11.86 11.62 -9.03
CA GLY A 82 -10.95 10.50 -8.86
C GLY A 82 -11.12 9.82 -7.51
N SER A 83 -10.64 8.58 -7.42
CA SER A 83 -10.77 7.82 -6.20
C SER A 83 -9.59 6.88 -6.03
N VAL A 84 -9.45 6.37 -4.82
CA VAL A 84 -8.41 5.44 -4.47
C VAL A 84 -9.06 4.26 -3.77
N LEU A 85 -8.71 3.06 -4.19
CA LEU A 85 -9.21 1.84 -3.56
C LEU A 85 -8.13 1.28 -2.65
N LEU A 86 -8.54 0.95 -1.45
CA LEU A 86 -7.62 0.41 -0.44
C LEU A 86 -8.10 -0.98 -0.07
N VAL A 87 -7.22 -1.95 -0.09
CA VAL A 87 -7.56 -3.32 0.29
C VAL A 87 -6.57 -3.77 1.35
N ILE A 88 -7.07 -4.30 2.46
CA ILE A 88 -6.24 -4.80 3.53
C ILE A 88 -6.45 -6.29 3.62
N LEU A 89 -5.37 -7.03 3.71
CA LEU A 89 -5.50 -8.49 3.69
C LEU A 89 -4.40 -9.17 4.50
N GLU A 90 -4.64 -10.45 4.77
CA GLU A 90 -3.64 -11.34 5.36
C GLU A 90 -3.18 -12.30 4.29
N ALA A 91 -1.91 -12.60 4.28
CA ALA A 91 -1.37 -13.59 3.37
C ALA A 91 -0.01 -14.05 3.88
N SER A 92 0.23 -15.32 3.80
CA SER A 92 1.56 -15.87 4.06
C SER A 92 2.16 -15.49 5.42
N GLY A 93 1.32 -15.41 6.43
CA GLY A 93 1.82 -15.10 7.76
C GLY A 93 2.12 -13.62 7.97
N GLY A 94 1.56 -12.78 7.15
CA GLY A 94 1.75 -11.34 7.30
C GLY A 94 0.51 -10.60 6.90
N ILE A 95 0.62 -9.28 6.89
CA ILE A 95 -0.48 -8.44 6.44
C ILE A 95 -0.02 -7.62 5.25
N GLY A 96 -0.93 -7.34 4.35
CA GLY A 96 -0.65 -6.54 3.18
C GLY A 96 -1.68 -5.46 3.00
N VAL A 97 -1.27 -4.40 2.34
CA VAL A 97 -2.18 -3.33 1.97
C VAL A 97 -1.91 -3.02 0.52
N GLU A 98 -2.97 -2.95 -0.27
CA GLU A 98 -2.86 -2.60 -1.68
C GLU A 98 -3.65 -1.32 -1.91
N VAL A 99 -3.02 -0.37 -2.55
CA VAL A 99 -3.62 0.92 -2.85
C VAL A 99 -3.68 1.05 -4.36
N SER A 100 -4.89 1.12 -4.89
CA SER A 100 -5.08 1.20 -6.33
C SER A 100 -5.61 2.57 -6.71
N ASP A 101 -5.01 3.16 -7.70
CA ASP A 101 -5.41 4.50 -8.14
C ASP A 101 -6.04 4.44 -9.52
N SER A 102 -6.50 5.59 -9.99
CA SER A 102 -7.22 5.68 -11.25
C SER A 102 -6.30 5.78 -12.47
N GLY A 103 -5.03 5.71 -12.24
CA GLY A 103 -4.09 5.81 -13.33
C GLY A 103 -3.19 7.01 -13.17
N SER A 104 -2.04 6.93 -13.81
CA SER A 104 -1.04 7.96 -13.70
C SER A 104 -0.97 8.73 -14.99
N ALA A 105 -0.87 10.03 -14.88
CA ALA A 105 -0.76 10.86 -16.07
C ALA A 105 0.51 10.55 -16.84
N GLY A 106 1.53 10.11 -16.16
CA GLY A 106 2.80 9.85 -16.81
C GLY A 106 3.14 8.39 -16.94
N GLY A 107 2.19 7.51 -16.70
CA GLY A 107 2.47 6.09 -16.77
C GLY A 107 2.67 5.50 -15.40
N ALA A 108 3.37 4.40 -15.31
CA ALA A 108 3.52 3.68 -14.04
C ALA A 108 4.19 4.55 -12.99
N PRO A 109 3.89 4.33 -11.74
CA PRO A 109 4.61 4.99 -10.69
C PRO A 109 6.02 4.49 -10.77
N VAL A 110 6.91 5.39 -10.83
CA VAL A 110 8.27 5.02 -10.95
C VAL A 110 8.92 5.36 -9.66
N VAL A 111 9.68 4.44 -9.15
CA VAL A 111 10.47 4.74 -8.00
C VAL A 111 11.60 5.56 -8.50
N LYS A 112 11.30 6.77 -8.84
CA LYS A 112 12.33 7.65 -9.28
C LYS A 112 12.60 8.58 -8.17
N GLU A 113 13.83 8.84 -7.95
CA GLU A 113 14.18 9.70 -6.88
C GLU A 113 13.50 11.00 -6.97
N ASP A 114 13.37 11.53 -8.14
CA ASP A 114 12.80 12.85 -8.26
C ASP A 114 11.33 12.87 -7.86
N VAL A 115 10.64 11.76 -7.97
CA VAL A 115 9.23 11.75 -7.65
C VAL A 115 8.98 11.38 -6.20
N TYR A 116 9.61 10.32 -5.76
CA TYR A 116 9.25 9.80 -4.45
C TYR A 116 10.21 10.24 -3.36
N THR A 117 11.43 10.51 -3.72
CA THR A 117 12.39 10.91 -2.73
C THR A 117 12.25 12.38 -2.41
N CYS A 118 12.02 13.17 -3.40
CA CYS A 118 11.95 14.59 -3.16
C CYS A 118 10.68 14.99 -2.50
N GLU A 119 9.64 14.25 -2.82
CA GLU A 119 8.38 14.75 -2.41
C GLU A 119 7.91 14.32 -1.09
N GLY A 120 8.00 13.24 -0.70
CA GLY A 120 7.45 12.84 0.52
C GLY A 120 8.14 11.69 1.06
N HIS A 121 9.11 11.25 0.40
CA HIS A 121 9.83 10.10 0.87
C HIS A 121 8.93 8.88 0.94
N GLY A 122 7.79 8.90 0.27
CA GLY A 122 6.83 7.86 0.41
C GLY A 122 7.37 6.47 0.12
N LEU A 123 7.81 6.24 -1.09
CA LEU A 123 8.31 4.91 -1.41
C LEU A 123 9.64 4.63 -0.76
N PHE A 124 10.42 5.65 -0.48
CA PHE A 124 11.64 5.46 0.27
C PHE A 124 11.33 4.94 1.66
N LEU A 125 10.32 5.50 2.30
CA LEU A 125 9.92 5.07 3.61
C LEU A 125 9.36 3.65 3.56
N VAL A 126 8.57 3.35 2.56
CA VAL A 126 8.03 2.01 2.39
C VAL A 126 9.17 1.01 2.27
N GLU A 127 10.16 1.34 1.46
CA GLU A 127 11.27 0.45 1.27
C GLU A 127 12.05 0.21 2.56
N ALA A 128 12.14 1.23 3.39
CA ALA A 128 12.89 1.13 4.64
C ALA A 128 12.15 0.34 5.70
N VAL A 129 10.83 0.36 5.68
CA VAL A 129 10.03 -0.19 6.77
C VAL A 129 9.32 -1.49 6.41
N ALA A 130 8.82 -1.59 5.20
CA ALA A 130 8.04 -2.75 4.81
C ALA A 130 8.96 -3.94 4.55
N GLY A 131 8.45 -5.14 4.81
CA GLY A 131 9.20 -6.33 4.47
C GLY A 131 9.35 -6.48 2.98
N GLN A 132 8.29 -6.19 2.26
CA GLN A 132 8.31 -6.22 0.81
C GLN A 132 7.33 -5.19 0.29
N TRP A 133 7.58 -4.70 -0.90
CA TRP A 133 6.67 -3.78 -1.55
C TRP A 133 6.83 -3.90 -3.06
N GLY A 134 5.85 -3.44 -3.78
CA GLY A 134 5.93 -3.45 -5.23
C GLY A 134 4.74 -2.75 -5.83
N TYR A 135 4.63 -2.85 -7.14
CA TYR A 135 3.48 -2.28 -7.82
C TYR A 135 3.16 -3.11 -9.06
N ARG A 136 1.92 -2.97 -9.53
CA ARG A 136 1.54 -3.59 -10.79
C ARG A 136 0.57 -2.67 -11.50
N ARG A 137 0.56 -2.75 -12.81
CA ARG A 137 -0.33 -1.92 -13.61
C ARG A 137 -1.57 -2.72 -13.92
N ALA A 138 -2.71 -2.06 -13.80
CA ALA A 138 -3.96 -2.68 -14.16
C ALA A 138 -4.23 -2.40 -15.63
N GLU A 139 -5.11 -3.20 -16.20
CA GLU A 139 -5.39 -3.04 -17.62
C GLU A 139 -6.03 -1.73 -17.94
N ALA A 140 -6.75 -1.18 -17.01
CA ALA A 140 -7.45 0.06 -17.27
C ALA A 140 -6.59 1.26 -16.90
N ASP A 141 -5.31 1.13 -17.02
CA ASP A 141 -4.42 2.24 -16.77
C ASP A 141 -4.29 2.62 -15.32
N GLY A 142 -4.88 1.92 -14.42
CA GLY A 142 -4.67 2.15 -13.02
C GLY A 142 -3.42 1.44 -12.56
N THR A 143 -2.98 1.80 -11.36
CA THR A 143 -1.81 1.17 -10.78
C THR A 143 -2.12 0.79 -9.35
N THR A 144 -1.64 -0.37 -8.94
CA THR A 144 -1.75 -0.80 -7.56
C THR A 144 -0.36 -0.84 -6.98
N VAL A 145 -0.17 -0.15 -5.86
CA VAL A 145 1.07 -0.20 -5.11
C VAL A 145 0.75 -0.92 -3.82
N TRP A 146 1.63 -1.79 -3.39
CA TRP A 146 1.33 -2.59 -2.21
C TRP A 146 2.55 -2.71 -1.31
N PHE A 147 2.30 -3.00 -0.04
CA PHE A 147 3.36 -3.42 0.86
C PHE A 147 2.89 -4.64 1.66
N TRP A 148 3.83 -5.34 2.24
CA TRP A 148 3.55 -6.53 3.02
C TRP A 148 4.49 -6.54 4.21
N LEU A 149 3.92 -6.79 5.38
CA LEU A 149 4.67 -6.83 6.62
C LEU A 149 4.57 -8.22 7.19
N ASP A 150 5.72 -8.82 7.46
CA ASP A 150 5.80 -10.19 7.95
C ASP A 150 5.56 -10.19 9.45
N LEU A 151 4.54 -10.87 9.90
CA LEU A 151 4.24 -10.94 11.31
C LEU A 151 5.07 -11.97 12.03
N SER A 152 5.56 -12.94 11.29
CA SER A 152 6.32 -14.00 11.91
C SER A 152 7.76 -13.60 12.21
N ALA A 153 8.18 -12.48 11.68
CA ALA A 153 9.53 -12.03 11.87
C ALA A 153 9.72 -11.42 13.25
N GLY A 154 8.68 -11.17 13.90
CA GLY A 154 8.62 -10.55 15.16
C GLY A 154 9.48 -10.86 16.24
#